data_270102b2f7a639151fbcea97f8f86e12
#
_entry.id   270102b2f7a639151fbcea97f8f86e12
#
_cell.length_a   1.000
_cell.length_b   1.000
_cell.length_c   1.000
_cell.angle_alpha   90.00
_cell.angle_beta   90.00
_cell.angle_gamma   90.00
#
_symmetry.space_group_name_H-M   'P 1'
#
loop_
_entity.id
_entity.type
_entity.pdbx_description
1 polymer ?
#
loop_
_entity_poly.entity_id
_entity_poly.type
_entity_poly.pdbx_seq_one_letter_code
_entity_poly.pdbx_strand_id
1 'polypeptide(L)'
;MSKKNLIAGQSGGPTAAINSSLYGVVSEALKHTEEIDHVYGMVNGIEGFLNGTVLDFQKALPGEQLLALTWTPGAYLGSCRYKLPESLEDPVYPKLFQKFEEMNIGWFFYIGGNDSMDTVSKLSRYAEKIGSDIRILGEPKTIDNDLVNTDHTPGFGSAARYVASTVREITLDACVYEKKSVTIIEIMGRHAGWLTGAAALARKYVGDNPLLIYLPETDFDVEEFLQKVNAAFEKNCNVVVCVSEGIHDKDGTFICEYDSAAGTDAFGHKMLAGCGKYLENLVRSRLGVKARSVELNVSQRCSAAMLAGTDQQEGILAGEFGVQAALNGETGKMIAFKRQSDSPYSMKCTLEDVNAICNEEKTVPVEWITEDGSDVTEDFIRYARPLIQGTVNVPVGDDGLPAFVYRK
;
A
#
# COMPACT_ATOMS: atom_id res chain seq x y z
N MET A 1 13.51 4.20 -35.99
CA MET A 1 13.66 5.30 -35.01
C MET A 1 14.92 5.04 -34.20
N SER A 2 15.62 6.07 -33.70
CA SER A 2 16.73 5.84 -32.77
C SER A 2 16.17 5.27 -31.47
N LYS A 3 16.84 4.26 -30.91
CA LYS A 3 16.48 3.70 -29.60
C LYS A 3 16.51 4.78 -28.54
N LYS A 4 15.60 4.70 -27.58
CA LYS A 4 15.56 5.57 -26.38
C LYS A 4 15.70 4.73 -25.11
N ASN A 5 15.88 5.39 -23.98
CA ASN A 5 16.01 4.73 -22.71
C ASN A 5 14.70 4.81 -21.92
N LEU A 6 14.45 3.80 -21.09
CA LEU A 6 13.36 3.79 -20.12
C LEU A 6 13.93 4.09 -18.72
N ILE A 7 13.19 4.84 -17.91
CA ILE A 7 13.54 5.07 -16.52
C ILE A 7 12.32 4.84 -15.62
N ALA A 8 12.51 4.09 -14.51
CA ALA A 8 11.49 3.86 -13.50
C ALA A 8 11.93 4.40 -12.14
N GLY A 9 11.00 4.97 -11.38
CA GLY A 9 11.21 5.44 -10.01
C GLY A 9 10.18 4.86 -9.04
N GLN A 10 10.56 4.79 -7.76
CA GLN A 10 9.70 4.38 -6.66
C GLN A 10 9.53 5.54 -5.68
N SER A 11 8.32 5.71 -5.13
CA SER A 11 7.96 6.86 -4.30
C SER A 11 6.97 6.49 -3.20
N GLY A 12 6.97 7.27 -2.11
CA GLY A 12 6.09 7.09 -0.97
C GLY A 12 6.47 5.93 -0.07
N GLY A 13 5.53 5.45 0.74
CA GLY A 13 5.73 4.32 1.64
C GLY A 13 6.02 3.02 0.88
N PRO A 14 6.99 2.18 1.33
CA PRO A 14 7.27 0.91 0.68
C PRO A 14 6.17 -0.13 1.00
N THR A 15 6.13 -1.21 0.20
CA THR A 15 5.26 -2.37 0.43
C THR A 15 6.03 -3.67 0.20
N ALA A 16 5.44 -4.81 0.57
CA ALA A 16 6.01 -6.11 0.25
C ALA A 16 6.00 -6.39 -1.27
N ALA A 17 5.04 -5.81 -2.02
CA ALA A 17 4.84 -6.06 -3.44
C ALA A 17 5.38 -4.97 -4.38
N ILE A 18 5.88 -3.83 -3.86
CA ILE A 18 6.29 -2.70 -4.71
C ILE A 18 7.35 -3.07 -5.76
N ASN A 19 8.25 -3.99 -5.43
CA ASN A 19 9.28 -4.44 -6.35
C ASN A 19 8.76 -5.43 -7.39
N SER A 20 7.58 -6.01 -7.21
CA SER A 20 6.92 -6.83 -8.23
C SER A 20 6.48 -5.95 -9.41
N SER A 21 5.93 -4.77 -9.16
CA SER A 21 5.64 -3.78 -10.21
C SER A 21 6.93 -3.32 -10.91
N LEU A 22 7.97 -3.02 -10.14
CA LEU A 22 9.27 -2.67 -10.71
C LEU A 22 9.85 -3.80 -11.59
N TYR A 23 9.75 -5.05 -11.14
CA TYR A 23 10.16 -6.22 -11.93
C TYR A 23 9.36 -6.29 -13.24
N GLY A 24 8.05 -6.11 -13.19
CA GLY A 24 7.20 -6.10 -14.39
C GLY A 24 7.65 -5.06 -15.40
N VAL A 25 7.87 -3.81 -14.97
CA VAL A 25 8.38 -2.74 -15.84
C VAL A 25 9.74 -3.10 -16.43
N VAL A 26 10.71 -3.51 -15.60
CA VAL A 26 12.08 -3.77 -16.05
C VAL A 26 12.14 -5.01 -16.95
N SER A 27 11.50 -6.11 -16.55
CA SER A 27 11.54 -7.38 -17.29
C SER A 27 10.86 -7.25 -18.67
N GLU A 28 9.74 -6.52 -18.74
CA GLU A 28 9.07 -6.28 -20.02
C GLU A 28 9.92 -5.36 -20.91
N ALA A 29 10.42 -4.25 -20.36
CA ALA A 29 11.26 -3.31 -21.10
C ALA A 29 12.49 -3.99 -21.74
N LEU A 30 13.12 -4.92 -21.04
CA LEU A 30 14.28 -5.68 -21.53
C LEU A 30 13.96 -6.63 -22.70
N LYS A 31 12.68 -6.93 -22.97
CA LYS A 31 12.24 -7.71 -24.15
C LYS A 31 12.19 -6.86 -25.42
N HIS A 32 12.04 -5.54 -25.30
CA HIS A 32 11.86 -4.59 -26.41
C HIS A 32 13.16 -3.93 -26.85
N THR A 33 14.15 -4.76 -27.17
CA THR A 33 15.53 -4.30 -27.50
C THR A 33 15.65 -3.51 -28.82
N GLU A 34 14.60 -3.50 -29.66
CA GLU A 34 14.57 -2.70 -30.89
C GLU A 34 14.20 -1.24 -30.61
N GLU A 35 13.41 -0.97 -29.57
CA GLU A 35 12.93 0.34 -29.17
C GLU A 35 13.75 0.91 -27.98
N ILE A 36 14.03 0.05 -26.98
CA ILE A 36 14.64 0.41 -25.69
C ILE A 36 16.12 0.00 -25.68
N ASP A 37 17.01 0.94 -25.42
CA ASP A 37 18.46 0.71 -25.31
C ASP A 37 18.87 0.34 -23.89
N HIS A 38 18.59 1.22 -22.93
CA HIS A 38 18.84 1.00 -21.50
C HIS A 38 17.60 1.13 -20.66
N VAL A 39 17.57 0.35 -19.56
CA VAL A 39 16.54 0.44 -18.51
C VAL A 39 17.18 0.94 -17.23
N TYR A 40 16.81 2.16 -16.84
CA TYR A 40 17.33 2.83 -15.66
C TYR A 40 16.37 2.82 -14.50
N GLY A 41 16.90 2.90 -13.28
CA GLY A 41 16.18 3.15 -12.06
C GLY A 41 16.57 4.50 -11.45
N MET A 42 15.58 5.31 -11.05
CA MET A 42 15.82 6.51 -10.23
C MET A 42 16.11 6.08 -8.81
N VAL A 43 17.35 6.23 -8.36
CA VAL A 43 17.70 5.96 -6.97
C VAL A 43 17.19 7.10 -6.10
N ASN A 44 16.32 6.76 -5.12
CA ASN A 44 15.62 7.72 -4.27
C ASN A 44 14.69 8.69 -5.05
N GLY A 45 14.01 8.17 -6.07
CA GLY A 45 12.96 8.88 -6.81
C GLY A 45 13.42 10.17 -7.48
N ILE A 46 12.52 11.14 -7.58
CA ILE A 46 12.80 12.45 -8.22
C ILE A 46 13.97 13.19 -7.55
N GLU A 47 14.05 13.15 -6.22
CA GLU A 47 15.11 13.84 -5.47
C GLU A 47 16.48 13.28 -5.82
N GLY A 48 16.64 11.96 -5.80
CA GLY A 48 17.89 11.32 -6.19
C GLY A 48 18.24 11.53 -7.66
N PHE A 49 17.23 11.51 -8.55
CA PHE A 49 17.43 11.79 -9.97
C PHE A 49 17.91 13.22 -10.22
N LEU A 50 17.36 14.21 -9.54
CA LEU A 50 17.85 15.60 -9.57
C LEU A 50 19.31 15.71 -9.14
N ASN A 51 19.76 14.85 -8.25
CA ASN A 51 21.14 14.76 -7.79
C ASN A 51 22.03 13.88 -8.69
N GLY A 52 21.48 13.30 -9.77
CA GLY A 52 22.21 12.50 -10.75
C GLY A 52 22.44 11.04 -10.34
N THR A 53 21.66 10.54 -9.37
CA THR A 53 21.78 9.16 -8.89
C THR A 53 20.83 8.24 -9.64
N VAL A 54 21.38 7.42 -10.52
CA VAL A 54 20.65 6.44 -11.33
C VAL A 54 21.33 5.07 -11.28
N LEU A 55 20.55 4.02 -11.50
CA LEU A 55 21.00 2.63 -11.58
C LEU A 55 20.69 2.09 -12.97
N ASP A 56 21.62 1.38 -13.58
CA ASP A 56 21.41 0.66 -14.85
C ASP A 56 21.09 -0.80 -14.52
N PHE A 57 19.87 -1.25 -14.83
CA PHE A 57 19.41 -2.59 -14.48
C PHE A 57 20.15 -3.70 -15.23
N GLN A 58 20.59 -3.47 -16.47
CA GLN A 58 21.38 -4.46 -17.20
C GLN A 58 22.70 -4.80 -16.50
N LYS A 59 23.23 -3.86 -15.70
CA LYS A 59 24.46 -4.05 -14.92
C LYS A 59 24.21 -4.48 -13.49
N ALA A 60 23.18 -3.90 -12.87
CA ALA A 60 22.92 -4.07 -11.43
C ALA A 60 22.32 -5.42 -11.06
N LEU A 61 21.37 -5.92 -11.87
CA LEU A 61 20.64 -7.19 -11.64
C LEU A 61 20.57 -8.02 -12.94
N PRO A 62 21.70 -8.58 -13.41
CA PRO A 62 21.73 -9.36 -14.63
C PRO A 62 21.01 -10.73 -14.46
N GLY A 63 20.28 -11.13 -15.49
CA GLY A 63 19.68 -12.46 -15.58
C GLY A 63 18.68 -12.76 -14.46
N GLU A 64 18.85 -13.91 -13.80
CA GLU A 64 17.94 -14.39 -12.76
C GLU A 64 17.92 -13.54 -11.48
N GLN A 65 18.94 -12.68 -11.27
CA GLN A 65 18.96 -11.81 -10.10
C GLN A 65 17.81 -10.81 -10.11
N LEU A 66 17.32 -10.40 -11.29
CA LEU A 66 16.19 -9.51 -11.43
C LEU A 66 14.92 -10.12 -10.82
N LEU A 67 14.72 -11.45 -10.94
CA LEU A 67 13.56 -12.14 -10.40
C LEU A 67 13.45 -11.98 -8.87
N ALA A 68 14.59 -11.84 -8.18
CA ALA A 68 14.59 -11.67 -6.72
C ALA A 68 13.88 -10.40 -6.25
N LEU A 69 13.65 -9.41 -7.13
CA LEU A 69 12.80 -8.26 -6.83
C LEU A 69 11.39 -8.69 -6.43
N THR A 70 10.84 -9.72 -7.06
CA THR A 70 9.44 -10.11 -6.89
C THR A 70 9.09 -10.59 -5.48
N TRP A 71 10.08 -10.95 -4.66
CA TRP A 71 9.88 -11.32 -3.25
C TRP A 71 10.71 -10.48 -2.26
N THR A 72 11.51 -9.53 -2.75
CA THR A 72 12.25 -8.60 -1.90
C THR A 72 11.32 -7.47 -1.45
N PRO A 73 11.08 -7.30 -0.13
CA PRO A 73 10.22 -6.22 0.36
C PRO A 73 10.93 -4.88 0.36
N GLY A 74 10.17 -3.82 0.51
CA GLY A 74 10.69 -2.45 0.51
C GLY A 74 10.91 -1.94 -0.91
N ALA A 75 11.31 -0.68 -1.05
CA ALA A 75 11.62 -0.08 -2.34
C ALA A 75 13.09 -0.33 -2.72
N TYR A 76 13.35 -1.19 -3.69
CA TYR A 76 14.72 -1.54 -4.11
C TYR A 76 15.51 -0.32 -4.59
N LEU A 77 14.86 0.57 -5.32
CA LEU A 77 15.47 1.83 -5.76
C LEU A 77 15.58 2.87 -4.64
N GLY A 78 15.07 2.59 -3.44
CA GLY A 78 14.81 3.60 -2.44
C GLY A 78 13.58 4.41 -2.78
N SER A 79 13.22 5.34 -1.91
CA SER A 79 12.03 6.18 -2.06
C SER A 79 12.37 7.62 -1.72
N CYS A 80 11.51 8.55 -2.14
CA CYS A 80 11.53 9.93 -1.68
C CYS A 80 10.10 10.40 -1.39
N ARG A 81 10.01 11.52 -0.69
CA ARG A 81 8.78 12.27 -0.44
C ARG A 81 8.91 13.68 -0.99
N TYR A 82 9.31 13.77 -2.26
CA TYR A 82 9.50 15.04 -2.96
C TYR A 82 8.19 15.46 -3.63
N LYS A 83 7.67 16.60 -3.25
CA LYS A 83 6.47 17.18 -3.84
C LYS A 83 6.88 18.22 -4.89
N LEU A 84 6.47 18.00 -6.14
CA LEU A 84 6.70 18.97 -7.21
C LEU A 84 5.86 20.23 -6.96
N PRO A 85 6.42 21.43 -7.22
CA PRO A 85 5.68 22.69 -7.14
C PRO A 85 4.42 22.69 -8.03
N GLU A 86 3.37 23.40 -7.60
CA GLU A 86 2.13 23.53 -8.37
C GLU A 86 2.33 24.32 -9.67
N SER A 87 3.19 25.34 -9.62
CA SER A 87 3.49 26.16 -10.81
C SER A 87 4.42 25.43 -11.77
N LEU A 88 3.95 25.17 -12.97
CA LEU A 88 4.75 24.60 -14.05
C LEU A 88 5.87 25.54 -14.57
N GLU A 89 5.95 26.78 -14.06
CA GLU A 89 7.04 27.74 -14.34
C GLU A 89 8.25 27.54 -13.40
N ASP A 90 8.13 26.68 -12.38
CA ASP A 90 9.21 26.43 -11.45
C ASP A 90 10.42 25.83 -12.17
N PRO A 91 11.66 26.29 -11.84
CA PRO A 91 12.89 25.85 -12.50
C PRO A 91 13.20 24.35 -12.33
N VAL A 92 12.52 23.65 -11.43
CA VAL A 92 12.69 22.20 -11.27
C VAL A 92 12.23 21.41 -12.52
N TYR A 93 11.16 21.87 -13.19
CA TYR A 93 10.64 21.20 -14.37
C TYR A 93 11.62 21.21 -15.55
N PRO A 94 12.10 22.39 -16.04
CA PRO A 94 13.10 22.39 -17.10
C PRO A 94 14.38 21.63 -16.71
N LYS A 95 14.80 21.67 -15.44
CA LYS A 95 15.97 20.89 -14.96
C LYS A 95 15.74 19.38 -15.05
N LEU A 96 14.54 18.89 -14.72
CA LEU A 96 14.19 17.46 -14.87
C LEU A 96 14.17 17.05 -16.33
N PHE A 97 13.52 17.84 -17.20
CA PHE A 97 13.41 17.50 -18.62
C PHE A 97 14.75 17.62 -19.36
N GLN A 98 15.63 18.54 -18.97
CA GLN A 98 17.01 18.56 -19.46
C GLN A 98 17.74 17.25 -19.13
N LYS A 99 17.59 16.72 -17.91
CA LYS A 99 18.19 15.43 -17.55
C LYS A 99 17.58 14.25 -18.32
N PHE A 100 16.27 14.27 -18.57
CA PHE A 100 15.64 13.26 -19.42
C PHE A 100 16.22 13.30 -20.83
N GLU A 101 16.43 14.48 -21.41
CA GLU A 101 17.03 14.67 -22.72
C GLU A 101 18.50 14.20 -22.75
N GLU A 102 19.33 14.64 -21.79
CA GLU A 102 20.72 14.22 -21.64
C GLU A 102 20.90 12.71 -21.56
N MET A 103 19.95 12.02 -20.92
CA MET A 103 19.91 10.56 -20.79
C MET A 103 19.12 9.87 -21.92
N ASN A 104 18.64 10.60 -22.93
CA ASN A 104 17.82 10.08 -24.01
C ASN A 104 16.60 9.26 -23.50
N ILE A 105 15.90 9.74 -22.46
CA ILE A 105 14.74 9.05 -21.90
C ILE A 105 13.52 9.25 -22.79
N GLY A 106 12.93 8.15 -23.24
CA GLY A 106 11.68 8.13 -24.00
C GLY A 106 10.47 7.70 -23.17
N TRP A 107 10.70 6.96 -22.08
CA TRP A 107 9.64 6.41 -21.24
C TRP A 107 9.99 6.58 -19.75
N PHE A 108 9.05 7.13 -19.02
CA PHE A 108 9.15 7.36 -17.59
C PHE A 108 8.01 6.66 -16.84
N PHE A 109 8.37 5.84 -15.84
CA PHE A 109 7.42 5.16 -14.96
C PHE A 109 7.63 5.60 -13.51
N TYR A 110 6.53 5.90 -12.82
CA TYR A 110 6.62 6.27 -11.42
C TYR A 110 5.67 5.43 -10.57
N ILE A 111 6.26 4.60 -9.70
CA ILE A 111 5.55 3.60 -8.90
C ILE A 111 5.25 4.22 -7.54
N GLY A 112 3.97 4.44 -7.23
CA GLY A 112 3.61 5.06 -5.96
C GLY A 112 2.11 5.26 -5.72
N GLY A 113 1.80 5.92 -4.62
CA GLY A 113 0.45 6.28 -4.20
C GLY A 113 -0.01 7.64 -4.75
N ASN A 114 -0.94 8.27 -4.04
CA ASN A 114 -1.61 9.50 -4.45
C ASN A 114 -0.64 10.65 -4.80
N ASP A 115 0.32 10.97 -3.92
CA ASP A 115 1.34 12.00 -4.18
C ASP A 115 2.22 11.66 -5.40
N SER A 116 2.40 10.37 -5.71
CA SER A 116 3.16 9.96 -6.88
C SER A 116 2.36 10.16 -8.16
N MET A 117 1.05 9.96 -8.10
CA MET A 117 0.15 10.25 -9.23
C MET A 117 0.05 11.76 -9.48
N ASP A 118 0.09 12.60 -8.45
CA ASP A 118 0.24 14.04 -8.60
C ASP A 118 1.55 14.42 -9.31
N THR A 119 2.65 13.76 -8.97
CA THR A 119 3.93 13.92 -9.69
C THR A 119 3.81 13.54 -11.17
N VAL A 120 3.19 12.40 -11.49
CA VAL A 120 2.95 11.94 -12.87
C VAL A 120 2.06 12.95 -13.63
N SER A 121 1.00 13.45 -13.02
CA SER A 121 0.11 14.47 -13.58
C SER A 121 0.89 15.74 -13.95
N LYS A 122 1.67 16.28 -13.01
CA LYS A 122 2.44 17.51 -13.20
C LYS A 122 3.50 17.36 -14.29
N LEU A 123 4.24 16.25 -14.29
CA LEU A 123 5.23 15.97 -15.33
C LEU A 123 4.60 15.78 -16.71
N SER A 124 3.45 15.10 -16.80
CA SER A 124 2.74 14.92 -18.08
C SER A 124 2.23 16.25 -18.64
N ARG A 125 1.66 17.10 -17.80
CA ARG A 125 1.21 18.45 -18.18
C ARG A 125 2.38 19.35 -18.62
N TYR A 126 3.54 19.22 -17.95
CA TYR A 126 4.73 19.96 -18.37
C TYR A 126 5.29 19.44 -19.69
N ALA A 127 5.32 18.10 -19.90
CA ALA A 127 5.72 17.49 -21.18
C ALA A 127 4.85 18.01 -22.34
N GLU A 128 3.53 18.04 -22.17
CA GLU A 128 2.59 18.58 -23.16
C GLU A 128 2.88 20.08 -23.44
N LYS A 129 3.07 20.88 -22.40
CA LYS A 129 3.38 22.32 -22.51
C LYS A 129 4.61 22.61 -23.38
N ILE A 130 5.68 21.80 -23.24
CA ILE A 130 6.92 22.00 -23.98
C ILE A 130 6.99 21.20 -25.30
N GLY A 131 5.95 20.40 -25.61
CA GLY A 131 5.95 19.55 -26.79
C GLY A 131 6.94 18.37 -26.73
N SER A 132 7.24 17.87 -25.53
CA SER A 132 8.11 16.70 -25.33
C SER A 132 7.41 15.42 -25.76
N ASP A 133 8.15 14.51 -26.38
CA ASP A 133 7.64 13.20 -26.83
C ASP A 133 7.82 12.08 -25.78
N ILE A 134 8.33 12.40 -24.58
CA ILE A 134 8.45 11.46 -23.47
C ILE A 134 7.07 10.92 -23.06
N ARG A 135 6.99 9.59 -22.85
CA ARG A 135 5.78 8.93 -22.35
C ARG A 135 5.90 8.76 -20.85
N ILE A 136 4.93 9.28 -20.11
CA ILE A 136 4.94 9.37 -18.65
C ILE A 136 3.73 8.61 -18.12
N LEU A 137 3.96 7.55 -17.33
CA LEU A 137 2.93 6.67 -16.78
C LEU A 137 3.12 6.47 -15.28
N GLY A 138 2.00 6.35 -14.56
CA GLY A 138 1.96 6.01 -13.15
C GLY A 138 1.64 4.53 -12.93
N GLU A 139 2.39 3.88 -12.04
CA GLU A 139 2.12 2.54 -11.55
C GLU A 139 1.51 2.63 -10.16
N PRO A 140 0.30 2.09 -9.92
CA PRO A 140 -0.34 2.17 -8.62
C PRO A 140 0.43 1.34 -7.60
N LYS A 141 0.61 1.89 -6.40
CA LYS A 141 1.17 1.16 -5.26
C LYS A 141 0.80 1.88 -3.97
N THR A 142 0.04 1.22 -3.11
CA THR A 142 -0.19 1.59 -1.71
C THR A 142 -0.77 0.40 -0.95
N ILE A 143 -0.47 0.28 0.35
CA ILE A 143 -1.15 -0.69 1.22
C ILE A 143 -2.53 -0.18 1.65
N ASP A 144 -2.75 1.14 1.58
CA ASP A 144 -3.97 1.78 2.09
C ASP A 144 -5.18 1.54 1.18
N ASN A 145 -4.94 1.07 -0.06
CA ASN A 145 -5.97 0.79 -1.06
C ASN A 145 -6.88 1.99 -1.37
N ASP A 146 -6.32 3.18 -1.28
CA ASP A 146 -7.00 4.47 -1.28
C ASP A 146 -7.02 5.20 -2.64
N LEU A 147 -6.43 4.61 -3.69
CA LEU A 147 -6.48 5.19 -5.03
C LEU A 147 -7.85 4.98 -5.68
N VAL A 148 -8.43 6.07 -6.20
CA VAL A 148 -9.70 6.01 -6.94
C VAL A 148 -9.54 5.41 -8.35
N ASN A 149 -10.63 5.05 -8.99
CA ASN A 149 -10.70 4.50 -10.36
C ASN A 149 -9.93 3.17 -10.57
N THR A 150 -9.49 2.53 -9.50
CA THR A 150 -8.93 1.17 -9.53
C THR A 150 -9.64 0.29 -8.51
N ASP A 151 -9.84 -1.00 -8.83
CA ASP A 151 -10.46 -1.94 -7.88
C ASP A 151 -9.64 -2.05 -6.60
N HIS A 152 -8.35 -2.26 -6.72
CA HIS A 152 -7.40 -2.33 -5.62
C HIS A 152 -6.00 -1.91 -6.10
N THR A 153 -5.03 -1.93 -5.18
CA THR A 153 -3.66 -1.49 -5.46
C THR A 153 -2.64 -2.55 -5.06
N PRO A 154 -1.55 -2.76 -5.84
CA PRO A 154 -0.43 -3.58 -5.41
C PRO A 154 0.14 -3.11 -4.07
N GLY A 155 0.31 -4.07 -3.16
CA GLY A 155 0.69 -3.83 -1.77
C GLY A 155 -0.44 -4.09 -0.78
N PHE A 156 -1.69 -3.78 -1.13
CA PHE A 156 -2.84 -4.01 -0.26
C PHE A 156 -3.07 -5.50 0.01
N GLY A 157 -3.08 -6.35 -1.01
CA GLY A 157 -3.36 -7.79 -0.84
C GLY A 157 -2.41 -8.47 0.14
N SER A 158 -1.12 -8.17 0.05
CA SER A 158 -0.10 -8.72 0.96
C SER A 158 -0.21 -8.16 2.38
N ALA A 159 -0.47 -6.86 2.53
CA ALA A 159 -0.68 -6.24 3.83
C ALA A 159 -1.96 -6.75 4.50
N ALA A 160 -3.05 -6.91 3.75
CA ALA A 160 -4.31 -7.51 4.23
C ALA A 160 -4.11 -8.97 4.67
N ARG A 161 -3.30 -9.75 3.91
CA ARG A 161 -2.93 -11.12 4.30
C ARG A 161 -2.13 -11.13 5.60
N TYR A 162 -1.17 -10.21 5.75
CA TYR A 162 -0.40 -10.06 6.98
C TYR A 162 -1.33 -9.76 8.17
N VAL A 163 -2.22 -8.78 8.02
CA VAL A 163 -3.21 -8.41 9.06
C VAL A 163 -4.06 -9.63 9.42
N ALA A 164 -4.70 -10.26 8.46
CA ALA A 164 -5.58 -11.41 8.70
C ALA A 164 -4.85 -12.58 9.38
N SER A 165 -3.62 -12.88 8.95
CA SER A 165 -2.82 -13.97 9.51
C SER A 165 -2.37 -13.65 10.94
N THR A 166 -1.82 -12.46 11.17
CA THR A 166 -1.34 -12.03 12.48
C THR A 166 -2.48 -11.90 13.50
N VAL A 167 -3.64 -11.36 13.09
CA VAL A 167 -4.85 -11.29 13.95
C VAL A 167 -5.30 -12.70 14.34
N ARG A 168 -5.26 -13.67 13.39
CA ARG A 168 -5.61 -15.07 13.69
C ARG A 168 -4.64 -15.71 14.68
N GLU A 169 -3.34 -15.50 14.52
CA GLU A 169 -2.28 -16.01 15.42
C GLU A 169 -2.40 -15.39 16.81
N ILE A 170 -2.57 -14.06 16.90
CA ILE A 170 -2.79 -13.34 18.18
C ILE A 170 -4.07 -13.82 18.84
N THR A 171 -5.13 -14.10 18.07
CA THR A 171 -6.37 -14.65 18.61
C THR A 171 -6.15 -16.00 19.28
N LEU A 172 -5.39 -16.90 18.63
CA LEU A 172 -5.07 -18.21 19.20
C LEU A 172 -4.25 -18.09 20.48
N ASP A 173 -3.28 -17.17 20.55
CA ASP A 173 -2.51 -16.88 21.78
C ASP A 173 -3.40 -16.26 22.87
N ALA A 174 -4.25 -15.31 22.53
CA ALA A 174 -5.11 -14.63 23.48
C ALA A 174 -6.13 -15.55 24.14
N CYS A 175 -6.67 -16.53 23.39
CA CYS A 175 -7.78 -17.39 23.79
C CYS A 175 -7.36 -18.65 24.57
N VAL A 176 -6.14 -18.72 25.11
CA VAL A 176 -5.66 -19.89 25.88
C VAL A 176 -6.12 -19.88 27.35
N TYR A 177 -6.66 -18.76 27.84
CA TYR A 177 -7.06 -18.60 29.24
C TYR A 177 -8.57 -18.47 29.40
N GLU A 178 -9.13 -19.08 30.45
CA GLU A 178 -10.56 -18.97 30.79
C GLU A 178 -10.91 -17.68 31.59
N LYS A 179 -10.02 -16.69 31.60
CA LYS A 179 -10.23 -15.43 32.31
C LYS A 179 -10.55 -14.32 31.32
N LYS A 180 -11.52 -13.46 31.68
CA LYS A 180 -11.86 -12.29 30.87
C LYS A 180 -10.61 -11.45 30.55
N SER A 181 -10.40 -11.21 29.27
CA SER A 181 -9.32 -10.35 28.77
C SER A 181 -9.70 -9.70 27.45
N VAL A 182 -9.06 -8.56 27.16
CA VAL A 182 -9.21 -7.85 25.88
C VAL A 182 -7.82 -7.71 25.24
N THR A 183 -7.74 -8.04 23.96
CA THR A 183 -6.57 -7.75 23.13
C THR A 183 -6.98 -6.77 22.04
N ILE A 184 -6.34 -5.60 22.00
CA ILE A 184 -6.60 -4.55 21.03
C ILE A 184 -5.46 -4.55 20.02
N ILE A 185 -5.77 -4.66 18.73
CA ILE A 185 -4.78 -4.69 17.65
C ILE A 185 -4.96 -3.41 16.83
N GLU A 186 -3.95 -2.54 16.88
CA GLU A 186 -3.91 -1.30 16.11
C GLU A 186 -3.30 -1.57 14.73
N ILE A 187 -4.00 -1.12 13.69
CA ILE A 187 -3.71 -1.38 12.28
C ILE A 187 -3.58 -0.03 11.56
N MET A 188 -2.66 0.06 10.59
CA MET A 188 -2.49 1.25 9.74
C MET A 188 -3.76 1.54 8.93
N GLY A 189 -4.01 2.81 8.68
CA GLY A 189 -5.14 3.33 7.91
C GLY A 189 -5.67 4.63 8.51
N ARG A 190 -5.12 5.78 8.06
CA ARG A 190 -5.48 7.09 8.63
C ARG A 190 -6.90 7.49 8.24
N HIS A 191 -7.21 7.42 6.94
CA HIS A 191 -8.47 7.90 6.36
C HIS A 191 -9.27 6.78 5.71
N ALA A 192 -8.64 5.64 5.44
CA ALA A 192 -9.27 4.49 4.79
C ALA A 192 -9.01 3.21 5.60
N GLY A 193 -10.08 2.52 5.96
CA GLY A 193 -10.09 1.35 6.85
C GLY A 193 -9.87 0.01 6.16
N TRP A 194 -9.42 -0.02 4.91
CA TRP A 194 -9.27 -1.25 4.13
C TRP A 194 -8.43 -2.33 4.82
N LEU A 195 -7.29 -1.95 5.43
CA LEU A 195 -6.44 -2.89 6.15
C LEU A 195 -7.10 -3.38 7.44
N THR A 196 -7.73 -2.47 8.18
CA THR A 196 -8.43 -2.81 9.42
C THR A 196 -9.61 -3.73 9.15
N GLY A 197 -10.40 -3.47 8.11
CA GLY A 197 -11.47 -4.35 7.66
C GLY A 197 -10.99 -5.75 7.29
N ALA A 198 -9.76 -5.88 6.74
CA ALA A 198 -9.17 -7.17 6.41
C ALA A 198 -8.95 -8.07 7.63
N ALA A 199 -8.96 -7.54 8.86
CA ALA A 199 -8.94 -8.33 10.09
C ALA A 199 -10.13 -9.32 10.18
N ALA A 200 -11.26 -9.00 9.54
CA ALA A 200 -12.41 -9.91 9.46
C ALA A 200 -12.08 -11.25 8.76
N LEU A 201 -11.11 -11.25 7.84
CA LEU A 201 -10.64 -12.46 7.16
C LEU A 201 -9.91 -13.45 8.10
N ALA A 202 -9.54 -13.01 9.30
CA ALA A 202 -8.97 -13.87 10.35
C ALA A 202 -9.98 -14.92 10.84
N ARG A 203 -11.26 -14.62 10.78
CA ARG A 203 -12.35 -15.50 11.24
C ARG A 203 -12.46 -16.74 10.35
N LYS A 204 -12.71 -17.88 10.97
CA LYS A 204 -13.05 -19.12 10.29
C LYS A 204 -14.54 -19.38 10.30
N TYR A 205 -15.19 -19.05 11.41
CA TYR A 205 -16.62 -19.23 11.64
C TYR A 205 -17.28 -17.92 12.09
N VAL A 206 -18.57 -17.83 11.92
CA VAL A 206 -19.38 -16.72 12.45
C VAL A 206 -19.26 -16.70 13.97
N GLY A 207 -18.94 -15.52 14.53
CA GLY A 207 -18.74 -15.35 15.97
C GLY A 207 -17.32 -15.60 16.47
N ASP A 208 -16.39 -15.96 15.59
CA ASP A 208 -14.95 -16.01 15.93
C ASP A 208 -14.41 -14.59 16.18
N ASN A 209 -13.31 -14.51 16.94
CA ASN A 209 -12.52 -13.28 17.05
C ASN A 209 -11.83 -12.92 15.71
N PRO A 210 -11.61 -11.62 15.43
CA PRO A 210 -11.94 -10.45 16.23
C PRO A 210 -13.46 -10.23 16.31
N LEU A 211 -13.98 -9.89 17.49
CA LEU A 211 -15.41 -9.66 17.69
C LEU A 211 -15.83 -8.23 17.37
N LEU A 212 -14.89 -7.30 17.35
CA LEU A 212 -15.11 -5.89 17.07
C LEU A 212 -14.02 -5.38 16.13
N ILE A 213 -14.41 -4.62 15.12
CA ILE A 213 -13.53 -4.01 14.13
C ILE A 213 -14.00 -2.57 13.89
N TYR A 214 -13.14 -1.58 14.18
CA TYR A 214 -13.47 -0.17 14.04
C TYR A 214 -12.63 0.48 12.95
N LEU A 215 -13.32 1.05 11.96
CA LEU A 215 -12.74 1.72 10.80
C LEU A 215 -12.80 3.25 10.95
N PRO A 216 -11.94 4.01 10.25
CA PRO A 216 -11.96 5.47 10.32
C PRO A 216 -13.12 6.10 9.54
N GLU A 217 -13.88 5.34 8.76
CA GLU A 217 -15.04 5.81 8.00
C GLU A 217 -16.28 6.07 8.86
N THR A 218 -16.25 5.68 10.13
CA THR A 218 -17.37 5.87 11.07
C THR A 218 -16.88 6.52 12.35
N ASP A 219 -17.73 7.36 12.96
CA ASP A 219 -17.43 8.00 14.23
C ASP A 219 -17.23 6.95 15.32
N PHE A 220 -16.23 7.15 16.16
CA PHE A 220 -15.91 6.28 17.29
C PHE A 220 -16.33 6.91 18.60
N ASP A 221 -17.26 6.24 19.32
CA ASP A 221 -17.66 6.64 20.67
C ASP A 221 -17.04 5.73 21.72
N VAL A 222 -16.30 6.35 22.66
CA VAL A 222 -15.58 5.65 23.73
C VAL A 222 -16.51 4.90 24.70
N GLU A 223 -17.66 5.46 25.02
CA GLU A 223 -18.60 4.83 25.96
C GLU A 223 -19.34 3.66 25.28
N GLU A 224 -19.71 3.83 24.01
CA GLU A 224 -20.29 2.74 23.20
C GLU A 224 -19.29 1.60 23.01
N PHE A 225 -18.03 1.91 22.74
CA PHE A 225 -16.94 0.93 22.65
C PHE A 225 -16.86 0.07 23.92
N LEU A 226 -16.85 0.69 25.12
CA LEU A 226 -16.80 -0.04 26.38
C LEU A 226 -18.04 -0.94 26.59
N GLN A 227 -19.23 -0.47 26.19
CA GLN A 227 -20.46 -1.25 26.25
C GLN A 227 -20.38 -2.47 25.33
N LYS A 228 -19.91 -2.30 24.08
CA LYS A 228 -19.74 -3.39 23.10
C LYS A 228 -18.69 -4.40 23.56
N VAL A 229 -17.56 -3.96 24.09
CA VAL A 229 -16.55 -4.85 24.69
C VAL A 229 -17.14 -5.66 25.83
N ASN A 230 -17.92 -5.04 26.72
CA ASN A 230 -18.57 -5.76 27.81
C ASN A 230 -19.62 -6.77 27.31
N ALA A 231 -20.40 -6.40 26.31
CA ALA A 231 -21.36 -7.33 25.67
C ALA A 231 -20.66 -8.48 24.93
N ALA A 232 -19.51 -8.25 24.34
CA ALA A 232 -18.74 -9.29 23.65
C ALA A 232 -18.27 -10.41 24.58
N PHE A 233 -18.14 -10.17 25.89
CA PHE A 233 -17.84 -11.22 26.88
C PHE A 233 -18.92 -12.28 27.02
N GLU A 234 -20.14 -12.03 26.57
CA GLU A 234 -21.19 -13.06 26.50
C GLU A 234 -20.91 -14.11 25.41
N LYS A 235 -20.14 -13.71 24.37
CA LYS A 235 -19.76 -14.60 23.26
C LYS A 235 -18.44 -15.32 23.52
N ASN A 236 -17.46 -14.60 24.10
CA ASN A 236 -16.13 -15.14 24.35
C ASN A 236 -15.49 -14.41 25.54
N CYS A 237 -14.89 -15.16 26.50
CA CYS A 237 -14.19 -14.54 27.63
C CYS A 237 -12.90 -13.79 27.18
N ASN A 238 -12.36 -14.09 26.02
CA ASN A 238 -11.21 -13.37 25.45
C ASN A 238 -11.68 -12.61 24.20
N VAL A 239 -11.82 -11.30 24.31
CA VAL A 239 -12.27 -10.42 23.24
C VAL A 239 -11.07 -9.86 22.51
N VAL A 240 -11.01 -10.05 21.19
CA VAL A 240 -10.05 -9.38 20.29
C VAL A 240 -10.77 -8.26 19.56
N VAL A 241 -10.19 -7.07 19.61
CA VAL A 241 -10.66 -5.86 18.95
C VAL A 241 -9.61 -5.40 17.98
N CYS A 242 -9.98 -5.11 16.73
CA CYS A 242 -9.12 -4.47 15.75
C CYS A 242 -9.55 -3.01 15.55
N VAL A 243 -8.60 -2.09 15.59
CA VAL A 243 -8.87 -0.65 15.40
C VAL A 243 -7.92 -0.06 14.38
N SER A 244 -8.44 0.83 13.56
CA SER A 244 -7.57 1.66 12.71
C SER A 244 -6.87 2.72 13.56
N GLU A 245 -5.62 3.05 13.21
CA GLU A 245 -4.90 4.18 13.82
C GLU A 245 -5.63 5.52 13.66
N GLY A 246 -6.49 5.61 12.61
CA GLY A 246 -7.23 6.80 12.23
C GLY A 246 -8.65 6.90 12.79
N ILE A 247 -9.07 6.05 13.74
CA ILE A 247 -10.37 6.21 14.39
C ILE A 247 -10.47 7.57 15.08
N HIS A 248 -11.60 8.23 14.91
CA HIS A 248 -11.86 9.58 15.43
C HIS A 248 -13.27 9.70 16.00
N ASP A 249 -13.46 10.67 16.88
CA ASP A 249 -14.78 11.01 17.38
C ASP A 249 -15.61 11.81 16.37
N LYS A 250 -16.86 12.09 16.72
CA LYS A 250 -17.81 12.87 15.90
C LYS A 250 -17.35 14.30 15.58
N ASP A 251 -16.38 14.82 16.33
CA ASP A 251 -15.82 16.15 16.13
C ASP A 251 -14.54 16.10 15.26
N GLY A 252 -14.17 14.89 14.80
CA GLY A 252 -13.00 14.63 13.95
C GLY A 252 -11.68 14.57 14.72
N THR A 253 -11.71 14.48 16.06
CA THR A 253 -10.51 14.36 16.88
C THR A 253 -10.06 12.90 16.89
N PHE A 254 -8.82 12.63 16.50
CA PHE A 254 -8.29 11.27 16.55
C PHE A 254 -8.19 10.74 17.98
N ILE A 255 -8.60 9.50 18.18
CA ILE A 255 -8.61 8.88 19.53
C ILE A 255 -7.20 8.79 20.13
N CYS A 256 -6.15 8.68 19.30
CA CYS A 256 -4.75 8.75 19.78
C CYS A 256 -4.37 10.11 20.38
N GLU A 257 -5.09 11.19 20.07
CA GLU A 257 -4.86 12.54 20.64
C GLU A 257 -5.41 12.71 22.06
N TYR A 258 -6.27 11.79 22.49
CA TYR A 258 -6.82 11.80 23.85
C TYR A 258 -5.74 11.51 24.90
N ASP A 259 -4.62 10.91 24.50
CA ASP A 259 -3.43 10.73 25.35
C ASP A 259 -2.31 11.64 24.76
N SER A 260 -2.11 12.78 25.33
CA SER A 260 -1.54 14.06 24.88
C SER A 260 -0.09 14.10 24.32
N ALA A 261 0.38 13.13 23.55
CA ALA A 261 1.77 13.07 23.07
C ALA A 261 1.99 12.97 21.54
N ALA A 262 0.99 13.20 20.70
CA ALA A 262 1.13 13.06 19.25
C ALA A 262 1.97 14.18 18.63
N GLY A 263 3.11 13.83 18.00
CA GLY A 263 3.94 14.73 17.18
C GLY A 263 3.42 14.83 15.74
N THR A 264 4.03 15.72 14.94
CA THR A 264 3.80 15.81 13.49
C THR A 264 4.96 15.21 12.70
N ASP A 265 4.67 14.61 11.52
CA ASP A 265 5.69 14.15 10.60
C ASP A 265 6.31 15.31 9.78
N ALA A 266 7.29 15.00 8.92
CA ALA A 266 7.97 15.99 8.08
C ALA A 266 7.05 16.72 7.06
N PHE A 267 5.81 16.27 6.87
CA PHE A 267 4.80 16.89 5.99
C PHE A 267 3.74 17.67 6.76
N GLY A 268 3.86 17.76 8.09
CA GLY A 268 2.89 18.42 8.95
C GLY A 268 1.66 17.56 9.29
N HIS A 269 1.65 16.27 8.90
CA HIS A 269 0.60 15.36 9.33
C HIS A 269 0.86 14.92 10.76
N LYS A 270 -0.19 14.84 11.59
CA LYS A 270 -0.09 14.27 12.92
C LYS A 270 0.39 12.82 12.84
N MET A 271 1.38 12.46 13.66
CA MET A 271 1.80 11.08 13.79
C MET A 271 0.73 10.34 14.58
N LEU A 272 -0.08 9.52 13.86
CA LEU A 272 -1.09 8.68 14.47
C LEU A 272 -0.42 7.40 14.94
N ALA A 273 -0.41 7.19 16.24
CA ALA A 273 -0.01 5.93 16.88
C ALA A 273 -0.45 5.97 18.34
N GLY A 274 -0.79 4.81 18.91
CA GLY A 274 -1.12 4.69 20.32
C GLY A 274 -2.60 4.77 20.67
N CYS A 275 -3.52 4.78 19.69
CA CYS A 275 -4.95 4.65 19.97
C CYS A 275 -5.24 3.32 20.69
N GLY A 276 -4.58 2.23 20.27
CA GLY A 276 -4.66 0.93 20.93
C GLY A 276 -4.20 0.98 22.37
N LYS A 277 -3.14 1.75 22.66
CA LYS A 277 -2.65 1.91 24.05
C LYS A 277 -3.59 2.73 24.91
N TYR A 278 -4.15 3.79 24.36
CA TYR A 278 -5.20 4.56 25.04
C TYR A 278 -6.39 3.66 25.42
N LEU A 279 -6.90 2.90 24.47
CA LEU A 279 -8.04 1.99 24.66
C LEU A 279 -7.70 0.85 25.64
N GLU A 280 -6.46 0.33 25.63
CA GLU A 280 -5.98 -0.64 26.64
C GLU A 280 -6.11 -0.08 28.06
N ASN A 281 -5.62 1.14 28.27
CA ASN A 281 -5.67 1.80 29.58
C ASN A 281 -7.11 2.07 30.00
N LEU A 282 -7.94 2.47 29.05
CA LEU A 282 -9.37 2.72 29.27
C LEU A 282 -10.10 1.44 29.70
N VAL A 283 -9.92 0.34 29.00
CA VAL A 283 -10.53 -0.97 29.32
C VAL A 283 -10.08 -1.44 30.71
N ARG A 284 -8.79 -1.32 31.03
CA ARG A 284 -8.29 -1.67 32.38
C ARG A 284 -8.92 -0.86 33.46
N SER A 285 -9.02 0.45 33.28
CA SER A 285 -9.53 1.36 34.33
C SER A 285 -11.04 1.27 34.51
N ARG A 286 -11.79 1.12 33.38
CA ARG A 286 -13.25 1.20 33.41
C ARG A 286 -13.93 -0.16 33.58
N LEU A 287 -13.37 -1.24 32.99
CA LEU A 287 -13.94 -2.58 33.07
C LEU A 287 -13.24 -3.49 34.09
N GLY A 288 -12.06 -3.11 34.61
CA GLY A 288 -11.33 -3.88 35.61
C GLY A 288 -10.81 -5.24 35.09
N VAL A 289 -10.73 -5.43 33.79
CA VAL A 289 -10.25 -6.67 33.13
C VAL A 289 -8.83 -6.50 32.60
N LYS A 290 -8.13 -7.64 32.45
CA LYS A 290 -6.82 -7.63 31.78
C LYS A 290 -6.98 -7.17 30.34
N ALA A 291 -6.22 -6.15 29.95
CA ALA A 291 -6.15 -5.70 28.57
C ALA A 291 -4.68 -5.60 28.12
N ARG A 292 -4.45 -5.77 26.82
CA ARG A 292 -3.18 -5.50 26.13
C ARG A 292 -3.45 -4.88 24.76
N SER A 293 -2.52 -4.08 24.28
CA SER A 293 -2.51 -3.58 22.90
C SER A 293 -1.32 -4.11 22.16
N VAL A 294 -1.49 -4.28 20.84
CA VAL A 294 -0.47 -4.66 19.88
C VAL A 294 -0.58 -3.71 18.69
N GLU A 295 0.46 -2.96 18.41
CA GLU A 295 0.55 -2.12 17.22
C GLU A 295 1.26 -2.92 16.11
N LEU A 296 0.60 -3.16 14.98
CA LEU A 296 1.21 -3.88 13.85
C LEU A 296 2.28 -3.04 13.15
N ASN A 297 2.12 -1.74 13.16
CA ASN A 297 3.07 -0.74 12.70
C ASN A 297 3.68 -1.12 11.32
N VAL A 298 4.98 -0.84 11.09
CA VAL A 298 5.64 -1.06 9.79
C VAL A 298 5.70 -2.52 9.33
N SER A 299 5.59 -3.49 10.24
CA SER A 299 5.66 -4.92 9.90
C SER A 299 4.56 -5.36 8.93
N GLN A 300 3.38 -4.74 8.99
CA GLN A 300 2.26 -5.06 8.08
C GLN A 300 2.52 -4.69 6.61
N ARG A 301 3.49 -3.84 6.31
CA ARG A 301 3.82 -3.43 4.94
C ARG A 301 5.12 -4.01 4.40
N CYS A 302 5.89 -4.77 5.19
CA CYS A 302 7.21 -5.24 4.80
C CYS A 302 7.41 -6.77 4.94
N SER A 303 6.38 -7.54 5.30
CA SER A 303 6.49 -8.97 5.51
C SER A 303 6.51 -9.73 4.17
N ALA A 304 7.69 -10.15 3.74
CA ALA A 304 7.84 -11.03 2.58
C ALA A 304 7.24 -12.43 2.82
N ALA A 305 7.23 -12.90 4.06
CA ALA A 305 6.63 -14.19 4.43
C ALA A 305 5.11 -14.23 4.19
N MET A 306 4.47 -13.07 4.22
CA MET A 306 3.03 -12.92 3.99
C MET A 306 2.70 -12.31 2.61
N LEU A 307 3.68 -12.26 1.70
CA LEU A 307 3.45 -11.83 0.33
C LEU A 307 2.37 -12.72 -0.32
N ALA A 308 1.29 -12.11 -0.79
CA ALA A 308 0.19 -12.81 -1.46
C ALA A 308 0.53 -13.04 -2.94
N GLY A 309 0.27 -14.25 -3.43
CA GLY A 309 0.55 -14.59 -4.82
C GLY A 309 -0.25 -13.75 -5.81
N THR A 310 -1.53 -13.47 -5.50
CA THR A 310 -2.37 -12.57 -6.29
C THR A 310 -1.74 -11.19 -6.40
N ASP A 311 -1.38 -10.58 -5.27
CA ASP A 311 -0.78 -9.24 -5.19
C ASP A 311 0.55 -9.15 -5.95
N GLN A 312 1.42 -10.17 -5.80
CA GLN A 312 2.68 -10.26 -6.54
C GLN A 312 2.45 -10.32 -8.06
N GLN A 313 1.57 -11.22 -8.50
CA GLN A 313 1.31 -11.42 -9.92
C GLN A 313 0.66 -10.20 -10.57
N GLU A 314 -0.28 -9.57 -9.89
CA GLU A 314 -0.95 -8.36 -10.39
C GLU A 314 -0.01 -7.16 -10.43
N GLY A 315 0.90 -7.03 -9.46
CA GLY A 315 1.97 -6.04 -9.54
C GLY A 315 2.87 -6.23 -10.76
N ILE A 316 3.27 -7.48 -11.07
CA ILE A 316 4.05 -7.79 -12.27
C ILE A 316 3.26 -7.43 -13.53
N LEU A 317 2.00 -7.86 -13.61
CA LEU A 317 1.13 -7.59 -14.76
C LEU A 317 0.90 -6.09 -15.00
N ALA A 318 0.80 -5.30 -13.93
CA ALA A 318 0.69 -3.85 -14.04
C ALA A 318 1.91 -3.27 -14.75
N GLY A 319 3.12 -3.61 -14.30
CA GLY A 319 4.36 -3.13 -14.92
C GLY A 319 4.51 -3.57 -16.37
N GLU A 320 4.22 -4.85 -16.69
CA GLU A 320 4.25 -5.36 -18.08
C GLU A 320 3.25 -4.61 -18.97
N PHE A 321 2.01 -4.46 -18.51
CA PHE A 321 0.97 -3.73 -19.25
C PHE A 321 1.34 -2.25 -19.44
N GLY A 322 1.91 -1.61 -18.43
CA GLY A 322 2.36 -0.22 -18.49
C GLY A 322 3.40 0.00 -19.59
N VAL A 323 4.41 -0.88 -19.70
CA VAL A 323 5.44 -0.79 -20.75
C VAL A 323 4.82 -0.95 -22.15
N GLN A 324 3.94 -1.94 -22.33
CA GLN A 324 3.24 -2.14 -23.60
C GLN A 324 2.39 -0.92 -23.98
N ALA A 325 1.67 -0.33 -23.00
CA ALA A 325 0.87 0.88 -23.23
C ALA A 325 1.75 2.08 -23.64
N ALA A 326 2.88 2.28 -22.95
CA ALA A 326 3.81 3.37 -23.26
C ALA A 326 4.43 3.23 -24.66
N LEU A 327 4.80 2.02 -25.07
CA LEU A 327 5.30 1.73 -26.42
C LEU A 327 4.23 1.98 -27.49
N ASN A 328 2.95 1.77 -27.17
CA ASN A 328 1.82 2.11 -28.02
C ASN A 328 1.45 3.60 -28.01
N GLY A 329 2.21 4.44 -27.30
CA GLY A 329 2.08 5.90 -27.33
C GLY A 329 1.24 6.49 -26.19
N GLU A 330 0.74 5.69 -25.25
CA GLU A 330 -0.01 6.19 -24.09
C GLU A 330 0.89 7.03 -23.17
N THR A 331 0.31 8.07 -22.57
CA THR A 331 0.99 9.00 -21.64
C THR A 331 -0.05 9.70 -20.76
N GLY A 332 0.35 10.24 -19.59
CA GLY A 332 -0.54 10.95 -18.69
C GLY A 332 -1.59 10.04 -18.03
N LYS A 333 -1.31 8.76 -17.95
CA LYS A 333 -2.21 7.73 -17.44
C LYS A 333 -1.62 7.03 -16.22
N MET A 334 -2.51 6.51 -15.36
CA MET A 334 -2.17 5.50 -14.35
C MET A 334 -2.67 4.14 -14.82
N ILE A 335 -1.88 3.11 -14.60
CA ILE A 335 -2.35 1.73 -14.73
C ILE A 335 -3.37 1.46 -13.61
N ALA A 336 -4.50 0.88 -13.94
CA ALA A 336 -5.57 0.58 -13.00
C ALA A 336 -6.06 -0.86 -13.16
N PHE A 337 -6.63 -1.40 -12.10
CA PHE A 337 -7.20 -2.73 -12.08
C PHE A 337 -8.72 -2.68 -12.18
N LYS A 338 -9.27 -3.50 -13.06
CA LYS A 338 -10.70 -3.67 -13.19
C LYS A 338 -11.08 -5.13 -12.98
N ARG A 339 -11.75 -5.39 -11.86
CA ARG A 339 -12.26 -6.72 -11.55
C ARG A 339 -13.28 -7.16 -12.58
N GLN A 340 -13.11 -8.38 -13.09
CA GLN A 340 -14.01 -8.99 -14.08
C GLN A 340 -14.96 -10.00 -13.44
N SER A 341 -14.49 -10.72 -12.40
CA SER A 341 -15.23 -11.75 -11.69
C SER A 341 -14.66 -11.99 -10.30
N ASP A 342 -15.51 -12.35 -9.35
CA ASP A 342 -15.12 -12.76 -8.00
C ASP A 342 -14.90 -14.28 -7.88
N SER A 343 -15.63 -15.08 -8.68
CA SER A 343 -15.54 -16.55 -8.62
C SER A 343 -15.75 -17.20 -10.00
N PRO A 344 -14.70 -17.72 -10.65
CA PRO A 344 -13.30 -17.55 -10.25
C PRO A 344 -12.87 -16.09 -10.31
N TYR A 345 -11.99 -15.69 -9.40
CA TYR A 345 -11.47 -14.32 -9.40
C TYR A 345 -10.66 -14.05 -10.68
N SER A 346 -10.94 -12.92 -11.29
CA SER A 346 -10.15 -12.42 -12.42
C SER A 346 -10.16 -10.89 -12.48
N MET A 347 -9.06 -10.33 -12.92
CA MET A 347 -8.79 -8.92 -13.06
C MET A 347 -8.18 -8.63 -14.44
N LYS A 348 -8.36 -7.44 -14.98
CA LYS A 348 -7.61 -6.92 -16.12
C LYS A 348 -7.02 -5.55 -15.79
N CYS A 349 -5.86 -5.25 -16.39
CA CYS A 349 -5.30 -3.91 -16.39
C CYS A 349 -6.06 -2.98 -17.36
N THR A 350 -6.22 -1.72 -16.96
CA THR A 350 -6.78 -0.63 -17.76
C THR A 350 -5.91 0.61 -17.58
N LEU A 351 -6.22 1.67 -18.31
CA LEU A 351 -5.57 2.98 -18.18
C LEU A 351 -6.61 4.01 -17.74
N GLU A 352 -6.28 4.77 -16.71
CA GLU A 352 -7.11 5.86 -16.22
C GLU A 352 -6.35 7.18 -16.33
N ASP A 353 -7.07 8.29 -16.56
CA ASP A 353 -6.46 9.61 -16.60
C ASP A 353 -5.90 9.95 -15.22
N VAL A 354 -4.60 10.21 -15.13
CA VAL A 354 -3.94 10.50 -13.85
C VAL A 354 -4.49 11.77 -13.18
N ASN A 355 -5.02 12.72 -13.96
CA ASN A 355 -5.62 13.95 -13.42
C ASN A 355 -6.95 13.71 -12.70
N ALA A 356 -7.62 12.58 -12.98
CA ALA A 356 -8.85 12.17 -12.31
C ALA A 356 -8.60 11.33 -11.04
N ILE A 357 -7.34 11.07 -10.70
CA ILE A 357 -6.95 10.20 -9.59
C ILE A 357 -6.26 10.98 -8.47
N CYS A 358 -5.32 11.82 -8.84
CA CYS A 358 -4.53 12.57 -7.86
C CYS A 358 -5.43 13.47 -6.98
N ASN A 359 -5.13 13.47 -5.67
CA ASN A 359 -5.84 14.24 -4.63
C ASN A 359 -7.27 13.75 -4.30
N GLU A 360 -7.65 12.56 -4.75
CA GLU A 360 -8.88 11.88 -4.34
C GLU A 360 -8.54 10.63 -3.52
N GLU A 361 -9.35 10.30 -2.52
CA GLU A 361 -9.16 9.11 -1.67
C GLU A 361 -10.37 8.17 -1.76
N LYS A 362 -10.09 6.87 -1.93
CA LYS A 362 -11.08 5.81 -1.92
C LYS A 362 -11.15 5.18 -0.52
N THR A 363 -12.25 5.42 0.16
CA THR A 363 -12.56 4.83 1.47
C THR A 363 -13.37 3.53 1.34
N VAL A 364 -13.50 2.80 2.44
CA VAL A 364 -14.42 1.64 2.50
C VAL A 364 -15.86 2.14 2.34
N PRO A 365 -16.65 1.57 1.40
CA PRO A 365 -18.05 1.94 1.26
C PRO A 365 -18.80 1.77 2.59
N VAL A 366 -19.58 2.78 2.98
CA VAL A 366 -20.31 2.76 4.27
C VAL A 366 -21.25 1.55 4.36
N GLU A 367 -21.84 1.13 3.25
CA GLU A 367 -22.69 -0.06 3.16
C GLU A 367 -21.93 -1.39 3.37
N TRP A 368 -20.59 -1.35 3.38
CA TRP A 368 -19.73 -2.49 3.72
C TRP A 368 -19.32 -2.51 5.20
N ILE A 369 -19.76 -1.54 5.95
CA ILE A 369 -19.62 -1.44 7.41
C ILE A 369 -20.97 -1.78 8.04
N THR A 370 -20.97 -2.46 9.17
CA THR A 370 -22.23 -2.75 9.90
C THR A 370 -22.87 -1.46 10.40
N GLU A 371 -24.20 -1.44 10.50
CA GLU A 371 -24.97 -0.27 10.90
C GLU A 371 -24.50 0.33 12.24
N ASP A 372 -24.00 -0.51 13.15
CA ASP A 372 -23.46 -0.13 14.44
C ASP A 372 -21.96 0.27 14.42
N GLY A 373 -21.35 0.32 13.24
CA GLY A 373 -19.96 0.79 13.04
C GLY A 373 -18.87 -0.08 13.67
N SER A 374 -19.20 -1.31 14.12
CA SER A 374 -18.25 -2.14 14.89
C SER A 374 -17.77 -3.40 14.18
N ASP A 375 -18.10 -3.55 12.91
CA ASP A 375 -17.68 -4.67 12.06
C ASP A 375 -17.81 -4.34 10.58
N VAL A 376 -17.37 -5.26 9.71
CA VAL A 376 -17.57 -5.20 8.27
C VAL A 376 -18.54 -6.29 7.81
N THR A 377 -19.21 -6.02 6.67
CA THR A 377 -20.18 -6.93 6.07
C THR A 377 -19.53 -8.03 5.22
N GLU A 378 -20.32 -9.01 4.79
CA GLU A 378 -19.89 -10.06 3.85
C GLU A 378 -19.46 -9.49 2.48
N ASP A 379 -19.91 -8.30 2.09
CA ASP A 379 -19.49 -7.66 0.85
C ASP A 379 -18.01 -7.26 0.92
N PHE A 380 -17.57 -6.72 2.05
CA PHE A 380 -16.15 -6.46 2.29
C PHE A 380 -15.32 -7.76 2.24
N ILE A 381 -15.79 -8.81 2.92
CA ILE A 381 -15.10 -10.11 2.98
C ILE A 381 -15.00 -10.72 1.57
N ARG A 382 -16.06 -10.66 0.77
CA ARG A 382 -16.08 -11.14 -0.62
C ARG A 382 -15.10 -10.36 -1.50
N TYR A 383 -15.02 -9.04 -1.32
CA TYR A 383 -14.08 -8.19 -2.03
C TYR A 383 -12.64 -8.52 -1.70
N ALA A 384 -12.29 -8.60 -0.41
CA ALA A 384 -10.90 -8.70 0.04
C ALA A 384 -10.32 -10.13 -0.04
N ARG A 385 -11.17 -11.17 0.10
CA ARG A 385 -10.72 -12.57 0.17
C ARG A 385 -9.88 -13.06 -1.00
N PRO A 386 -10.18 -12.77 -2.29
CA PRO A 386 -9.36 -13.22 -3.41
C PRO A 386 -7.99 -12.52 -3.45
N LEU A 387 -7.88 -11.31 -2.94
CA LEU A 387 -6.65 -10.51 -2.99
C LEU A 387 -5.54 -11.04 -2.07
N ILE A 388 -5.90 -11.79 -1.01
CA ILE A 388 -4.93 -12.39 -0.07
C ILE A 388 -4.48 -13.80 -0.46
N GLN A 389 -4.88 -14.30 -1.63
CA GLN A 389 -4.66 -15.68 -2.03
C GLN A 389 -3.27 -15.90 -2.65
N GLY A 390 -2.96 -17.18 -2.81
CA GLY A 390 -1.70 -17.64 -3.38
C GLY A 390 -0.52 -17.57 -2.40
N THR A 391 0.40 -18.52 -2.55
CA THR A 391 1.61 -18.58 -1.73
C THR A 391 2.81 -18.25 -2.61
N VAL A 392 3.63 -17.31 -2.17
CA VAL A 392 4.92 -17.02 -2.78
C VAL A 392 5.99 -17.79 -2.03
N ASN A 393 6.75 -18.59 -2.76
CA ASN A 393 7.88 -19.29 -2.17
C ASN A 393 9.10 -18.35 -2.16
N VAL A 394 9.39 -17.77 -1.01
CA VAL A 394 10.59 -16.93 -0.81
C VAL A 394 11.79 -17.85 -0.57
N PRO A 395 12.83 -17.84 -1.43
CA PRO A 395 14.02 -18.62 -1.22
C PRO A 395 14.71 -18.29 0.10
N VAL A 396 15.32 -19.29 0.72
CA VAL A 396 16.11 -19.13 1.96
C VAL A 396 17.59 -19.23 1.60
N GLY A 397 18.38 -18.30 2.11
CA GLY A 397 19.84 -18.30 1.96
C GLY A 397 20.53 -19.29 2.88
N ASP A 398 21.85 -19.44 2.73
CA ASP A 398 22.68 -20.32 3.56
C ASP A 398 22.72 -19.89 5.03
N ASP A 399 22.37 -18.63 5.31
CA ASP A 399 22.23 -18.06 6.66
C ASP A 399 20.89 -18.40 7.34
N GLY A 400 20.00 -19.13 6.64
CA GLY A 400 18.67 -19.48 7.13
C GLY A 400 17.64 -18.34 7.06
N LEU A 401 17.96 -17.22 6.42
CA LEU A 401 17.09 -16.07 6.25
C LEU A 401 16.58 -15.95 4.80
N PRO A 402 15.49 -15.19 4.55
CA PRO A 402 15.03 -14.96 3.18
C PRO A 402 16.11 -14.35 2.29
N ALA A 403 16.33 -14.93 1.12
CA ALA A 403 17.34 -14.49 0.16
C ALA A 403 16.83 -13.26 -0.63
N PHE A 404 17.01 -12.08 -0.06
CA PHE A 404 16.66 -10.81 -0.68
C PHE A 404 17.79 -10.25 -1.53
N VAL A 405 17.43 -9.47 -2.54
CA VAL A 405 18.41 -8.68 -3.30
C VAL A 405 18.60 -7.31 -2.64
N TYR A 406 19.86 -6.91 -2.51
CA TYR A 406 20.23 -5.62 -1.92
C TYR A 406 20.91 -4.75 -2.97
N ARG A 407 20.59 -3.47 -2.95
CA ARG A 407 21.33 -2.48 -3.73
C ARG A 407 22.71 -2.28 -3.09
N LYS A 408 23.75 -2.51 -3.87
CA LYS A 408 25.16 -2.26 -3.48
C LYS A 408 25.58 -0.83 -3.77
#